data_2ae18f7fde2e0caa6a77393600f38ebd
#
_entry.id   2ae18f7fde2e0caa6a77393600f38ebd
#
_cell.length_a   1.000
_cell.length_b   1.000
_cell.length_c   1.000
_cell.angle_alpha   90.00
_cell.angle_beta   90.00
_cell.angle_gamma   90.00
#
_symmetry.space_group_name_H-M   'P 1'
#
loop_
_entity.id
_entity.type
_entity.pdbx_description
1 polymer ?
#
loop_
_entity_poly.entity_id
_entity_poly.type
_entity_poly.pdbx_seq_one_letter_code
_entity_poly.pdbx_strand_id
1 'polypeptide(L)'
;MSLGYSGGMAALRACPFCRKLYTSGEAATCPECEVALVPMSQLPPSLDALEDEEPGPLMFPENQPLPATYMGRGRGALLALSAAGLFAFFLPWVELTAPESVVYSAFDLARGRAGFLWGGATAWLVMIPLVMTRRTIARMRGVRIVTVMFAAMTVTEALMLWMMPPRRGITPLELHFRYGLYLSGAISLVGMAVAARFGGSLDNLPKFLLDTRESPEQASSVKSESSAGQTLH
;
A
#
# COMPACT_ATOMS: atom_id res chain seq x y z
N MET A 1 17.72 -55.29 30.77
CA MET A 1 16.38 -55.68 30.30
C MET A 1 15.87 -54.54 29.44
N SER A 2 16.12 -54.62 28.13
CA SER A 2 15.61 -53.63 27.16
C SER A 2 14.36 -54.22 26.51
N LEU A 3 13.20 -53.67 26.84
CA LEU A 3 11.94 -53.97 26.19
C LEU A 3 11.94 -53.38 24.79
N GLY A 4 12.19 -54.24 23.80
CA GLY A 4 12.03 -53.88 22.39
C GLY A 4 10.55 -53.73 22.06
N TYR A 5 10.09 -52.50 21.91
CA TYR A 5 8.78 -52.15 21.40
C TYR A 5 8.84 -52.16 19.85
N SER A 6 8.73 -53.35 19.27
CA SER A 6 8.49 -53.51 17.83
C SER A 6 6.97 -53.50 17.57
N GLY A 7 6.37 -52.34 17.79
CA GLY A 7 5.02 -52.07 17.32
C GLY A 7 5.03 -51.88 15.82
N GLY A 8 4.73 -52.96 15.06
CA GLY A 8 4.49 -52.85 13.61
C GLY A 8 3.39 -51.82 13.39
N MET A 9 3.67 -50.70 12.73
CA MET A 9 2.67 -49.73 12.32
C MET A 9 1.69 -50.43 11.40
N ALA A 10 0.46 -50.75 11.91
CA ALA A 10 -0.60 -51.32 11.10
C ALA A 10 -0.83 -50.35 9.92
N ALA A 11 -0.66 -50.84 8.70
CA ALA A 11 -0.83 -50.02 7.51
C ALA A 11 -2.30 -49.53 7.47
N LEU A 12 -2.51 -48.25 7.53
CA LEU A 12 -3.82 -47.62 7.42
C LEU A 12 -4.28 -47.61 5.97
N ARG A 13 -5.51 -47.99 5.75
CA ARG A 13 -6.22 -47.93 4.48
C ARG A 13 -7.37 -46.92 4.59
N ALA A 14 -7.69 -46.25 3.51
CA ALA A 14 -8.78 -45.29 3.48
C ALA A 14 -9.73 -45.55 2.33
N CYS A 15 -10.98 -45.23 2.51
CA CYS A 15 -11.93 -45.21 1.41
C CYS A 15 -11.69 -44.01 0.51
N PRO A 16 -11.53 -44.16 -0.80
CA PRO A 16 -11.32 -43.06 -1.70
C PRO A 16 -12.53 -42.13 -1.84
N PHE A 17 -13.72 -42.58 -1.41
CA PHE A 17 -14.97 -41.85 -1.51
C PHE A 17 -15.35 -41.11 -0.23
N CYS A 18 -15.53 -41.85 0.89
CA CYS A 18 -15.94 -41.23 2.17
C CYS A 18 -14.77 -40.88 3.09
N ARG A 19 -13.51 -41.23 2.70
CA ARG A 19 -12.27 -40.95 3.43
C ARG A 19 -12.15 -41.49 4.83
N LYS A 20 -13.07 -42.40 5.24
CA LYS A 20 -12.96 -43.12 6.52
C LYS A 20 -11.71 -44.01 6.51
N LEU A 21 -10.99 -43.99 7.63
CA LEU A 21 -9.78 -44.78 7.85
C LEU A 21 -10.11 -46.11 8.48
N TYR A 22 -9.46 -47.15 7.98
CA TYR A 22 -9.55 -48.54 8.48
C TYR A 22 -8.15 -49.10 8.70
N THR A 23 -7.99 -49.93 9.70
CA THR A 23 -6.74 -50.67 9.90
C THR A 23 -6.65 -51.84 8.91
N SER A 24 -5.43 -52.11 8.39
CA SER A 24 -5.21 -53.23 7.46
C SER A 24 -5.53 -54.54 8.13
N GLY A 25 -6.72 -55.06 7.94
CA GLY A 25 -7.25 -56.30 8.55
C GLY A 25 -8.70 -56.19 8.98
N GLU A 26 -9.26 -55.00 9.15
CA GLU A 26 -10.67 -54.84 9.55
C GLU A 26 -11.65 -55.00 8.38
N ALA A 27 -11.29 -54.48 7.21
CA ALA A 27 -12.12 -54.60 6.02
C ALA A 27 -11.27 -54.49 4.72
N ALA A 28 -11.68 -55.20 3.67
CA ALA A 28 -11.12 -55.04 2.32
C ALA A 28 -11.89 -53.98 1.51
N THR A 29 -13.17 -53.81 1.82
CA THR A 29 -14.09 -52.86 1.19
C THR A 29 -14.75 -51.97 2.24
N CYS A 30 -15.06 -50.74 1.90
CA CYS A 30 -15.77 -49.80 2.77
C CYS A 30 -17.20 -50.30 2.99
N PRO A 31 -17.68 -50.46 4.24
CA PRO A 31 -19.04 -50.94 4.51
C PRO A 31 -20.14 -49.94 4.12
N GLU A 32 -19.83 -48.69 3.92
CA GLU A 32 -20.81 -47.66 3.54
C GLU A 32 -20.82 -47.37 2.03
N CYS A 33 -19.67 -47.46 1.36
CA CYS A 33 -19.54 -47.09 -0.07
C CYS A 33 -19.34 -48.32 -0.96
N GLU A 34 -19.13 -49.50 -0.41
CA GLU A 34 -18.85 -50.76 -1.10
C GLU A 34 -17.63 -50.74 -2.05
N VAL A 35 -16.75 -49.72 -1.88
CA VAL A 35 -15.55 -49.49 -2.69
C VAL A 35 -14.31 -50.05 -2.00
N ALA A 36 -13.39 -50.63 -2.77
CA ALA A 36 -12.13 -51.20 -2.26
C ALA A 36 -11.30 -50.12 -1.55
N LEU A 37 -10.77 -50.46 -0.35
CA LEU A 37 -9.93 -49.56 0.43
C LEU A 37 -8.51 -49.47 -0.20
N VAL A 38 -8.04 -48.26 -0.35
CA VAL A 38 -6.68 -47.97 -0.88
C VAL A 38 -5.70 -47.58 0.23
N PRO A 39 -4.41 -47.82 0.09
CA PRO A 39 -3.39 -47.29 0.99
C PRO A 39 -3.49 -45.76 1.06
N MET A 40 -3.18 -45.19 2.21
CA MET A 40 -3.26 -43.73 2.39
C MET A 40 -2.36 -42.95 1.41
N SER A 41 -1.24 -43.54 0.96
CA SER A 41 -0.35 -42.99 -0.04
C SER A 41 -0.91 -42.93 -1.46
N GLN A 42 -1.97 -43.68 -1.75
CA GLN A 42 -2.65 -43.75 -3.04
C GLN A 42 -4.01 -43.00 -3.03
N LEU A 43 -4.32 -42.34 -1.92
CA LEU A 43 -5.55 -41.58 -1.83
C LEU A 43 -5.49 -40.36 -2.72
N PRO A 44 -6.48 -40.12 -3.59
CA PRO A 44 -6.49 -38.90 -4.39
C PRO A 44 -6.60 -37.66 -3.44
N PRO A 45 -5.98 -36.53 -3.78
CA PRO A 45 -6.07 -35.32 -2.97
C PRO A 45 -7.53 -34.93 -2.72
N SER A 46 -7.82 -34.34 -1.56
CA SER A 46 -9.17 -33.83 -1.27
C SER A 46 -9.48 -32.61 -2.13
N LEU A 47 -10.76 -32.32 -2.33
CA LEU A 47 -11.15 -31.07 -2.99
C LEU A 47 -10.56 -29.87 -2.24
N ASP A 48 -10.58 -29.88 -0.90
CA ASP A 48 -9.95 -28.83 -0.08
C ASP A 48 -8.43 -28.75 -0.32
N ALA A 49 -7.73 -29.91 -0.49
CA ALA A 49 -6.30 -29.91 -0.81
C ALA A 49 -6.03 -29.44 -2.23
N LEU A 50 -6.95 -29.67 -3.17
CA LEU A 50 -6.86 -29.12 -4.53
C LEU A 50 -7.16 -27.62 -4.56
N GLU A 51 -8.03 -27.14 -3.68
CA GLU A 51 -8.26 -25.70 -3.49
C GLU A 51 -7.05 -25.02 -2.82
N ASP A 52 -6.36 -25.70 -1.91
CA ASP A 52 -5.10 -25.25 -1.29
C ASP A 52 -3.90 -25.30 -2.26
N GLU A 53 -3.91 -26.20 -3.26
CA GLU A 53 -2.94 -26.26 -4.37
C GLU A 53 -3.28 -25.28 -5.48
N GLU A 54 -4.42 -24.56 -5.42
CA GLU A 54 -4.63 -23.41 -6.28
C GLU A 54 -3.42 -22.45 -6.16
N PRO A 55 -2.89 -21.97 -7.30
CA PRO A 55 -1.70 -21.15 -7.31
C PRO A 55 -1.92 -20.02 -6.31
N GLY A 56 -1.08 -20.00 -5.29
CA GLY A 56 -1.22 -19.17 -4.09
C GLY A 56 -1.71 -17.77 -4.41
N PRO A 57 -2.44 -17.09 -3.55
CA PRO A 57 -3.40 -16.02 -3.81
C PRO A 57 -2.94 -15.20 -5.00
N LEU A 58 -3.67 -15.27 -6.13
CA LEU A 58 -3.34 -14.61 -7.39
C LEU A 58 -2.77 -13.22 -7.05
N MET A 59 -1.46 -13.09 -7.09
CA MET A 59 -0.82 -11.82 -6.76
C MET A 59 -1.21 -10.86 -7.86
N PHE A 60 -2.35 -10.20 -7.66
CA PHE A 60 -2.78 -9.14 -8.56
C PHE A 60 -1.60 -8.19 -8.76
N PRO A 61 -1.23 -7.86 -9.99
CA PRO A 61 -0.05 -7.04 -10.28
C PRO A 61 -0.07 -5.70 -9.52
N GLU A 62 -1.24 -5.24 -9.09
CA GLU A 62 -1.41 -4.05 -8.26
C GLU A 62 -0.94 -4.22 -6.80
N ASN A 63 -0.84 -5.45 -6.31
CA ASN A 63 -0.39 -5.77 -4.96
C ASN A 63 1.13 -6.05 -4.89
N GLN A 64 1.81 -6.12 -6.03
CA GLN A 64 3.25 -6.30 -6.05
C GLN A 64 3.98 -5.09 -5.47
N PRO A 65 5.01 -5.31 -4.62
CA PRO A 65 5.76 -4.22 -4.02
C PRO A 65 6.64 -3.52 -5.06
N LEU A 66 6.44 -2.24 -5.25
CA LEU A 66 7.28 -1.39 -6.08
C LEU A 66 8.61 -1.08 -5.38
N PRO A 67 9.71 -0.92 -6.14
CA PRO A 67 11.00 -0.50 -5.58
C PRO A 67 10.86 0.79 -4.75
N ALA A 68 11.65 0.93 -3.69
CA ALA A 68 11.62 2.11 -2.83
C ALA A 68 11.92 3.40 -3.61
N THR A 69 12.78 3.31 -4.62
CA THR A 69 13.22 4.40 -5.51
C THR A 69 12.22 4.73 -6.63
N TYR A 70 11.14 3.93 -6.77
CA TYR A 70 10.15 4.19 -7.80
C TYR A 70 9.38 5.48 -7.53
N MET A 71 9.57 6.50 -8.38
CA MET A 71 8.97 7.83 -8.26
C MET A 71 7.78 8.06 -9.20
N GLY A 72 7.35 7.02 -9.91
CA GLY A 72 6.20 7.09 -10.83
C GLY A 72 4.86 7.24 -10.12
N ARG A 73 3.79 7.33 -10.92
CA ARG A 73 2.37 7.35 -10.49
C ARG A 73 2.02 8.45 -9.47
N GLY A 74 2.67 9.61 -9.60
CA GLY A 74 2.45 10.77 -8.73
C GLY A 74 3.28 10.77 -7.44
N ARG A 75 4.03 9.68 -7.13
CA ARG A 75 4.81 9.57 -5.89
C ARG A 75 5.89 10.65 -5.81
N GLY A 76 6.73 10.79 -6.85
CA GLY A 76 7.77 11.81 -6.91
C GLY A 76 7.21 13.22 -6.89
N ALA A 77 6.10 13.45 -7.61
CA ALA A 77 5.45 14.75 -7.64
C ALA A 77 4.90 15.15 -6.26
N LEU A 78 4.23 14.24 -5.53
CA LEU A 78 3.74 14.52 -4.18
C LEU A 78 4.87 14.79 -3.20
N LEU A 79 5.99 14.06 -3.28
CA LEU A 79 7.17 14.31 -2.45
C LEU A 79 7.78 15.68 -2.72
N ALA A 80 7.93 16.04 -4.00
CA ALA A 80 8.45 17.35 -4.41
C ALA A 80 7.52 18.49 -3.95
N LEU A 81 6.20 18.32 -4.11
CA LEU A 81 5.21 19.29 -3.66
C LEU A 81 5.17 19.40 -2.12
N SER A 82 5.36 18.29 -1.40
CA SER A 82 5.44 18.32 0.07
C SER A 82 6.66 19.10 0.55
N ALA A 83 7.83 18.90 -0.08
CA ALA A 83 9.03 19.67 0.22
C ALA A 83 8.85 21.16 -0.15
N ALA A 84 8.25 21.45 -1.31
CA ALA A 84 7.94 22.82 -1.72
C ALA A 84 6.92 23.50 -0.80
N GLY A 85 5.89 22.79 -0.34
CA GLY A 85 4.91 23.28 0.62
C GLY A 85 5.52 23.62 1.98
N LEU A 86 6.41 22.74 2.48
CA LEU A 86 7.18 23.02 3.70
C LEU A 86 8.09 24.24 3.52
N PHE A 87 8.74 24.37 2.37
CA PHE A 87 9.56 25.54 2.10
C PHE A 87 8.72 26.83 2.02
N ALA A 88 7.55 26.76 1.36
CA ALA A 88 6.63 27.89 1.24
C ALA A 88 6.11 28.40 2.61
N PHE A 89 6.10 27.56 3.64
CA PHE A 89 5.74 27.93 5.01
C PHE A 89 6.70 28.95 5.63
N PHE A 90 7.95 28.99 5.18
CA PHE A 90 8.95 29.95 5.64
C PHE A 90 9.04 31.23 4.78
N LEU A 91 8.31 31.30 3.67
CA LEU A 91 8.26 32.48 2.83
C LEU A 91 7.39 33.59 3.45
N PRO A 92 7.55 34.86 2.97
CA PRO A 92 6.71 35.97 3.39
C PRO A 92 5.24 35.77 3.00
N TRP A 93 4.34 35.68 4.00
CA TRP A 93 2.91 35.52 3.77
C TRP A 93 2.15 36.81 3.94
N VAL A 94 2.53 37.63 4.93
CA VAL A 94 1.84 38.84 5.30
C VAL A 94 2.84 39.94 5.63
N GLU A 95 2.53 41.15 5.23
CA GLU A 95 3.20 42.38 5.63
C GLU A 95 2.24 43.28 6.39
N LEU A 96 2.70 43.80 7.49
CA LEU A 96 2.04 44.84 8.28
C LEU A 96 2.66 46.19 7.93
N THR A 97 1.87 47.17 7.54
CA THR A 97 2.38 48.47 7.03
C THR A 97 2.40 49.56 8.13
N ALA A 98 1.75 49.35 9.28
CA ALA A 98 1.71 50.37 10.35
C ALA A 98 1.90 49.74 11.74
N PRO A 99 2.68 50.34 12.67
CA PRO A 99 3.44 51.61 12.58
C PRO A 99 4.80 51.45 11.89
N GLU A 100 5.33 50.25 11.76
CA GLU A 100 6.52 49.87 11.02
C GLU A 100 6.19 48.73 10.07
N SER A 101 6.80 48.73 8.87
CA SER A 101 6.63 47.65 7.92
C SER A 101 7.36 46.39 8.41
N VAL A 102 6.61 45.39 8.84
CA VAL A 102 7.14 44.10 9.30
C VAL A 102 6.57 43.01 8.46
N VAL A 103 7.45 42.16 7.93
CA VAL A 103 7.09 41.00 7.10
C VAL A 103 7.08 39.74 7.97
N TYR A 104 5.99 39.00 7.90
CA TYR A 104 5.81 37.75 8.63
C TYR A 104 5.71 36.57 7.68
N SER A 105 6.46 35.51 7.97
CA SER A 105 6.28 34.20 7.36
C SER A 105 5.09 33.48 7.99
N ALA A 106 4.61 32.36 7.36
CA ALA A 106 3.62 31.53 8.01
C ALA A 106 4.13 30.95 9.33
N PHE A 107 5.43 30.64 9.41
CA PHE A 107 6.08 30.19 10.61
C PHE A 107 6.00 31.22 11.76
N ASP A 108 6.27 32.49 11.49
CA ASP A 108 6.18 33.55 12.48
C ASP A 108 4.75 33.75 12.95
N LEU A 109 3.79 33.72 12.03
CA LEU A 109 2.36 33.79 12.34
C LEU A 109 1.90 32.61 13.20
N ALA A 110 2.36 31.39 12.86
CA ALA A 110 2.02 30.15 13.56
C ALA A 110 2.55 30.14 15.01
N ARG A 111 3.73 30.70 15.24
CA ARG A 111 4.29 30.86 16.59
C ARG A 111 3.55 31.92 17.43
N GLY A 112 2.86 32.83 16.77
CA GLY A 112 2.11 33.89 17.38
C GLY A 112 0.63 33.54 17.57
N ARG A 113 -0.25 34.33 16.93
CA ARG A 113 -1.71 34.25 17.13
C ARG A 113 -2.42 33.33 16.11
N ALA A 114 -1.75 32.86 15.08
CA ALA A 114 -2.29 32.01 14.03
C ALA A 114 -1.78 30.57 14.16
N GLY A 115 -1.87 29.99 15.36
CA GLY A 115 -1.39 28.62 15.64
C GLY A 115 -2.02 27.54 14.75
N PHE A 116 -3.16 27.80 14.14
CA PHE A 116 -3.80 26.89 13.20
C PHE A 116 -2.94 26.63 11.94
N LEU A 117 -2.05 27.56 11.56
CA LEU A 117 -1.13 27.38 10.43
C LEU A 117 -0.13 26.22 10.60
N TRP A 118 0.04 25.71 11.81
CA TRP A 118 0.83 24.48 12.03
C TRP A 118 0.20 23.26 11.38
N GLY A 119 -1.12 23.27 11.14
CA GLY A 119 -1.83 22.18 10.50
C GLY A 119 -1.30 21.89 9.11
N GLY A 120 -1.13 22.92 8.26
CA GLY A 120 -0.61 22.80 6.90
C GLY A 120 0.84 22.34 6.87
N ALA A 121 1.70 22.91 7.74
CA ALA A 121 3.08 22.44 7.86
C ALA A 121 3.14 20.95 8.29
N THR A 122 2.33 20.56 9.27
CA THR A 122 2.22 19.17 9.72
C THR A 122 1.67 18.26 8.62
N ALA A 123 0.68 18.72 7.87
CA ALA A 123 0.11 17.96 6.75
C ALA A 123 1.17 17.65 5.68
N TRP A 124 1.96 18.62 5.27
CA TRP A 124 3.07 18.40 4.33
C TRP A 124 4.16 17.50 4.90
N LEU A 125 4.52 17.66 6.18
CA LEU A 125 5.51 16.81 6.85
C LEU A 125 5.06 15.35 6.91
N VAL A 126 3.79 15.10 7.30
CA VAL A 126 3.22 13.74 7.40
C VAL A 126 3.01 13.11 6.02
N MET A 127 2.74 13.92 4.98
CA MET A 127 2.58 13.41 3.63
C MET A 127 3.85 12.71 3.10
N ILE A 128 5.04 13.14 3.49
CA ILE A 128 6.31 12.53 3.05
C ILE A 128 6.38 11.04 3.45
N PRO A 129 6.35 10.65 4.75
CA PRO A 129 6.39 9.25 5.13
C PRO A 129 5.14 8.49 4.66
N LEU A 130 3.97 9.13 4.62
CA LEU A 130 2.75 8.50 4.09
C LEU A 130 2.95 8.03 2.66
N VAL A 131 3.47 8.88 1.77
CA VAL A 131 3.72 8.56 0.36
C VAL A 131 4.88 7.56 0.22
N MET A 132 5.93 7.67 1.03
CA MET A 132 7.08 6.77 0.96
C MET A 132 6.77 5.35 1.40
N THR A 133 5.91 5.16 2.39
CA THR A 133 5.55 3.84 2.93
C THR A 133 4.59 3.06 2.01
N ARG A 134 3.90 3.72 1.08
CA ARG A 134 2.96 3.06 0.16
C ARG A 134 3.70 2.53 -1.06
N ARG A 135 4.09 1.26 -1.00
CA ARG A 135 4.89 0.58 -2.04
C ARG A 135 4.06 -0.23 -3.03
N THR A 136 2.76 -0.38 -2.86
CA THR A 136 1.88 -1.10 -3.79
C THR A 136 0.87 -0.14 -4.43
N ILE A 137 0.47 -0.41 -5.67
CA ILE A 137 -0.49 0.43 -6.40
C ILE A 137 -1.83 0.48 -5.67
N ALA A 138 -2.30 -0.67 -5.16
CA ALA A 138 -3.53 -0.75 -4.38
C ALA A 138 -3.48 0.15 -3.14
N ARG A 139 -2.38 0.12 -2.37
CA ARG A 139 -2.21 0.99 -1.19
C ARG A 139 -2.08 2.47 -1.55
N MET A 140 -1.46 2.82 -2.68
CA MET A 140 -1.40 4.21 -3.15
C MET A 140 -2.81 4.74 -3.46
N ARG A 141 -3.64 3.93 -4.11
CA ARG A 141 -5.04 4.29 -4.42
C ARG A 141 -5.89 4.42 -3.16
N GLY A 142 -5.69 3.54 -2.18
CA GLY A 142 -6.43 3.56 -0.92
C GLY A 142 -6.22 4.83 -0.08
N VAL A 143 -5.08 5.51 -0.23
CA VAL A 143 -4.78 6.74 0.53
C VAL A 143 -5.03 8.03 -0.25
N ARG A 144 -5.59 7.98 -1.46
CA ARG A 144 -5.88 9.19 -2.28
C ARG A 144 -6.64 10.26 -1.52
N ILE A 145 -7.73 9.87 -0.86
CA ILE A 145 -8.58 10.80 -0.13
C ILE A 145 -7.79 11.49 0.98
N VAL A 146 -7.00 10.73 1.73
CA VAL A 146 -6.17 11.27 2.82
C VAL A 146 -5.12 12.24 2.29
N THR A 147 -4.45 11.93 1.17
CA THR A 147 -3.46 12.83 0.56
C THR A 147 -4.12 14.10 0.00
N VAL A 148 -5.33 14.00 -0.57
CA VAL A 148 -6.10 15.18 -0.99
C VAL A 148 -6.47 16.05 0.21
N MET A 149 -6.93 15.45 1.31
CA MET A 149 -7.27 16.19 2.53
C MET A 149 -6.06 16.92 3.11
N PHE A 150 -4.90 16.29 3.15
CA PHE A 150 -3.67 16.95 3.60
C PHE A 150 -3.26 18.10 2.70
N ALA A 151 -3.32 17.92 1.37
CA ALA A 151 -3.06 19.02 0.45
C ALA A 151 -4.09 20.16 0.59
N ALA A 152 -5.38 19.85 0.82
CA ALA A 152 -6.43 20.84 1.01
C ALA A 152 -6.27 21.67 2.30
N MET A 153 -5.58 21.12 3.31
CA MET A 153 -5.43 21.78 4.60
C MET A 153 -4.78 23.17 4.49
N THR A 154 -3.73 23.29 3.69
CA THR A 154 -3.05 24.57 3.47
C THR A 154 -3.93 25.58 2.71
N VAL A 155 -4.79 25.12 1.78
CA VAL A 155 -5.78 26.00 1.12
C VAL A 155 -6.76 26.53 2.15
N THR A 156 -7.26 25.65 3.02
CA THR A 156 -8.19 26.02 4.10
C THR A 156 -7.57 27.04 5.05
N GLU A 157 -6.30 26.85 5.43
CA GLU A 157 -5.57 27.81 6.28
C GLU A 157 -5.37 29.16 5.61
N ALA A 158 -5.00 29.16 4.32
CA ALA A 158 -4.88 30.40 3.54
C ALA A 158 -6.22 31.16 3.47
N LEU A 159 -7.34 30.43 3.25
CA LEU A 159 -8.68 31.00 3.27
C LEU A 159 -9.04 31.52 4.66
N MET A 160 -8.74 30.78 5.73
CA MET A 160 -8.99 31.25 7.10
C MET A 160 -8.21 32.53 7.40
N LEU A 161 -6.94 32.61 6.99
CA LEU A 161 -6.13 33.79 7.19
C LEU A 161 -6.69 34.99 6.40
N TRP A 162 -7.24 34.74 5.21
CA TRP A 162 -7.86 35.76 4.37
C TRP A 162 -9.21 36.25 4.93
N MET A 163 -10.05 35.32 5.44
CA MET A 163 -11.38 35.66 6.00
C MET A 163 -11.32 36.21 7.43
N MET A 164 -10.35 35.73 8.22
CA MET A 164 -10.20 36.10 9.64
C MET A 164 -8.77 36.60 9.89
N PRO A 165 -8.40 37.77 9.35
CA PRO A 165 -7.07 38.31 9.59
C PRO A 165 -6.86 38.56 11.09
N PRO A 166 -5.68 38.28 11.63
CA PRO A 166 -5.37 38.50 13.04
C PRO A 166 -5.49 39.97 13.37
N ARG A 167 -6.40 40.28 14.29
CA ARG A 167 -6.66 41.66 14.73
C ARG A 167 -5.81 41.99 15.96
N ARG A 168 -5.14 43.14 15.95
CA ARG A 168 -4.46 43.70 17.10
C ARG A 168 -5.28 44.83 17.67
N GLY A 169 -6.13 44.51 18.69
CA GLY A 169 -6.92 45.56 19.36
C GLY A 169 -8.01 46.19 18.49
N ILE A 170 -8.30 47.49 18.75
CA ILE A 170 -9.36 48.25 18.08
C ILE A 170 -8.90 48.93 16.77
N THR A 171 -7.57 48.98 16.55
CA THR A 171 -7.02 49.60 15.34
C THR A 171 -7.02 48.61 14.17
N PRO A 172 -7.61 48.99 13.01
CA PRO A 172 -7.49 48.18 11.80
C PRO A 172 -6.03 48.18 11.38
N LEU A 173 -5.44 46.95 11.29
CA LEU A 173 -4.11 46.75 10.74
C LEU A 173 -4.26 46.68 9.22
N GLU A 174 -3.50 47.46 8.50
CA GLU A 174 -3.38 47.29 7.06
C GLU A 174 -2.48 46.06 6.78
N LEU A 175 -3.13 44.98 6.43
CA LEU A 175 -2.52 43.68 6.10
C LEU A 175 -2.39 43.56 4.59
N HIS A 176 -1.17 43.47 4.10
CA HIS A 176 -0.90 43.13 2.72
C HIS A 176 -0.44 41.70 2.59
N PHE A 177 -1.17 40.88 1.80
CA PHE A 177 -0.78 39.52 1.52
C PHE A 177 0.40 39.49 0.54
N ARG A 178 1.43 38.71 0.86
CA ARG A 178 2.64 38.54 0.06
C ARG A 178 2.61 37.23 -0.73
N TYR A 179 3.57 37.10 -1.63
CA TYR A 179 3.66 35.98 -2.60
C TYR A 179 3.71 34.59 -1.95
N GLY A 180 4.22 34.46 -0.73
CA GLY A 180 4.28 33.18 -0.01
C GLY A 180 2.92 32.54 0.19
N LEU A 181 1.87 33.34 0.52
CA LEU A 181 0.51 32.85 0.66
C LEU A 181 -0.04 32.31 -0.65
N TYR A 182 0.12 33.05 -1.75
CA TYR A 182 -0.38 32.67 -3.07
C TYR A 182 0.36 31.45 -3.61
N LEU A 183 1.68 31.39 -3.42
CA LEU A 183 2.51 30.24 -3.82
C LEU A 183 2.11 28.98 -3.05
N SER A 184 1.91 29.09 -1.75
CA SER A 184 1.46 27.98 -0.90
C SER A 184 0.08 27.48 -1.34
N GLY A 185 -0.87 28.38 -1.63
CA GLY A 185 -2.15 28.03 -2.20
C GLY A 185 -2.06 27.31 -3.54
N ALA A 186 -1.20 27.81 -4.45
CA ALA A 186 -0.98 27.19 -5.76
C ALA A 186 -0.37 25.79 -5.63
N ILE A 187 0.65 25.61 -4.79
CA ILE A 187 1.27 24.31 -4.49
C ILE A 187 0.20 23.34 -3.98
N SER A 188 -0.68 23.78 -3.09
CA SER A 188 -1.75 22.98 -2.53
C SER A 188 -2.78 22.54 -3.57
N LEU A 189 -3.22 23.44 -4.44
CA LEU A 189 -4.14 23.11 -5.53
C LEU A 189 -3.55 22.08 -6.50
N VAL A 190 -2.29 22.27 -6.89
CA VAL A 190 -1.56 21.29 -7.71
C VAL A 190 -1.40 19.98 -6.94
N GLY A 191 -1.09 20.04 -5.64
CA GLY A 191 -1.00 18.91 -4.75
C GLY A 191 -2.29 18.09 -4.70
N MET A 192 -3.44 18.75 -4.58
CA MET A 192 -4.77 18.09 -4.62
C MET A 192 -5.00 17.38 -5.96
N ALA A 193 -4.68 18.03 -7.09
CA ALA A 193 -4.85 17.44 -8.41
C ALA A 193 -3.95 16.20 -8.62
N VAL A 194 -2.69 16.25 -8.15
CA VAL A 194 -1.76 15.12 -8.19
C VAL A 194 -2.21 14.01 -7.23
N ALA A 195 -2.63 14.35 -6.01
CA ALA A 195 -3.13 13.41 -5.01
C ALA A 195 -4.38 12.66 -5.49
N ALA A 196 -5.30 13.33 -6.17
CA ALA A 196 -6.49 12.71 -6.77
C ALA A 196 -6.14 11.65 -7.83
N ARG A 197 -4.97 11.75 -8.47
CA ARG A 197 -4.46 10.79 -9.45
C ARG A 197 -3.40 9.84 -8.89
N PHE A 198 -3.13 9.90 -7.58
CA PHE A 198 -2.08 9.10 -6.93
C PHE A 198 -2.31 7.59 -7.11
N GLY A 199 -1.29 6.86 -7.56
CA GLY A 199 -1.37 5.43 -7.92
C GLY A 199 -1.87 5.16 -9.34
N GLY A 200 -2.35 6.16 -10.10
CA GLY A 200 -2.74 6.04 -11.51
C GLY A 200 -3.95 5.13 -11.77
N SER A 201 -4.19 4.80 -13.05
CA SER A 201 -5.17 3.81 -13.50
C SER A 201 -4.56 2.39 -13.51
N LEU A 202 -5.40 1.35 -13.46
CA LEU A 202 -4.96 -0.04 -13.56
C LEU A 202 -4.59 -0.43 -14.99
N ASP A 203 -5.13 0.28 -15.99
CA ASP A 203 -4.89 -0.03 -17.40
C ASP A 203 -3.43 0.18 -17.84
N ASN A 204 -2.71 1.04 -17.14
CA ASN A 204 -1.32 1.41 -17.45
C ASN A 204 -0.35 0.86 -16.40
N LEU A 205 -0.28 -0.46 -16.25
CA LEU A 205 0.68 -1.09 -15.36
C LEU A 205 2.13 -0.93 -15.88
N PRO A 206 3.11 -0.72 -15.00
CA PRO A 206 4.51 -0.71 -15.39
C PRO A 206 4.92 -2.03 -16.03
N LYS A 207 5.66 -2.01 -17.14
CA LYS A 207 6.06 -3.20 -17.91
C LYS A 207 6.76 -4.24 -17.03
N PHE A 208 7.62 -3.82 -16.11
CA PHE A 208 8.34 -4.75 -15.22
C PHE A 208 7.43 -5.58 -14.32
N LEU A 209 6.19 -5.11 -14.03
CA LEU A 209 5.19 -5.90 -13.30
C LEU A 209 4.49 -6.93 -14.19
N LEU A 210 4.48 -6.70 -15.50
CA LEU A 210 3.93 -7.63 -16.48
C LEU A 210 4.94 -8.73 -16.81
N ASP A 211 6.22 -8.39 -16.97
CA ASP A 211 7.31 -9.34 -17.28
C ASP A 211 7.50 -10.40 -16.18
N THR A 212 7.23 -10.05 -14.91
CA THR A 212 7.31 -11.00 -13.80
C THR A 212 6.24 -12.10 -13.89
N ARG A 213 5.20 -11.92 -14.69
CA ARG A 213 4.12 -12.88 -14.89
C ARG A 213 4.49 -13.96 -15.92
N GLU A 214 5.38 -13.66 -16.87
CA GLU A 214 5.82 -14.59 -17.91
C GLU A 214 6.91 -15.56 -17.42
N SER A 215 7.66 -15.19 -16.37
CA SER A 215 8.72 -16.00 -15.81
C SER A 215 8.31 -17.37 -15.20
N PRO A 216 7.17 -17.53 -14.49
CA PRO A 216 6.80 -18.81 -13.90
C PRO A 216 6.42 -19.89 -14.95
N GLU A 217 5.89 -19.49 -16.10
CA GLU A 217 5.55 -20.43 -17.16
C GLU A 217 6.80 -21.02 -17.85
N GLN A 218 7.86 -20.22 -18.00
CA GLN A 218 9.13 -20.69 -18.52
C GLN A 218 9.88 -21.62 -17.54
N ALA A 219 9.75 -21.37 -16.23
CA ALA A 219 10.35 -22.23 -15.21
C ALA A 219 9.66 -23.60 -15.13
N SER A 220 8.38 -23.71 -15.44
CA SER A 220 7.66 -24.99 -15.47
C SER A 220 7.97 -25.79 -16.74
N SER A 221 8.19 -25.15 -17.87
CA SER A 221 8.55 -25.84 -19.12
C SER A 221 9.95 -26.43 -19.09
N VAL A 222 10.92 -25.74 -18.49
CA VAL A 222 12.30 -26.25 -18.31
C VAL A 222 12.34 -27.43 -17.34
N LYS A 223 11.45 -27.46 -16.32
CA LYS A 223 11.42 -28.57 -15.35
C LYS A 223 10.77 -29.84 -15.92
N SER A 224 9.87 -29.72 -16.89
CA SER A 224 9.26 -30.87 -17.58
C SER A 224 10.21 -31.51 -18.57
N GLU A 225 11.08 -30.78 -19.24
CA GLU A 225 12.09 -31.33 -20.16
C GLU A 225 13.23 -32.04 -19.42
N SER A 226 13.61 -31.54 -18.23
CA SER A 226 14.66 -32.20 -17.41
C SER A 226 14.22 -33.54 -16.81
N SER A 227 12.91 -33.74 -16.61
CA SER A 227 12.37 -34.99 -16.06
C SER A 227 12.18 -36.09 -17.12
N ALA A 228 12.09 -35.75 -18.40
CA ALA A 228 11.93 -36.71 -19.50
C ALA A 228 13.25 -37.37 -19.95
N GLY A 229 14.39 -36.84 -19.51
CA GLY A 229 15.72 -37.32 -19.90
C GLY A 229 16.35 -38.38 -18.97
N GLN A 230 15.69 -38.78 -17.88
CA GLN A 230 16.26 -39.67 -16.85
C GLN A 230 15.61 -41.06 -16.74
N THR A 231 15.07 -41.57 -17.82
CA THR A 231 14.76 -43.01 -17.91
C THR A 231 15.52 -43.57 -19.08
N LEU A 232 16.70 -44.14 -18.79
CA LEU A 232 17.34 -45.29 -19.51
C LEU A 232 18.83 -45.34 -19.14
N HIS A 233 19.14 -46.11 -18.06
CA HIS A 233 20.22 -47.12 -18.09
C HIS A 233 20.17 -47.95 -16.84
#